data_e5533bbbabd657f005db4e2bb9930d07
#
_entry.id   e5533bbbabd657f005db4e2bb9930d07
#
_cell.length_a   1.000
_cell.length_b   1.000
_cell.length_c   1.000
_cell.angle_alpha   90.00
_cell.angle_beta   90.00
_cell.angle_gamma   90.00
#
_symmetry.space_group_name_H-M   'P 1'
#
loop_
_entity.id
_entity.type
_entity.pdbx_description
1 polymer ?
#
loop_
_entity_poly.entity_id
_entity_poly.type
_entity_poly.pdbx_seq_one_letter_code
_entity_poly.pdbx_strand_id
1 'polypeptide(L)'
;MYEIYDIFKSSEEIDKTINSEQFPYSEKIQGYRIASELDFFDFAKKLNLTPNEYLDYEYCDLNISVEKYKELIKKIESEIKK
;
A
#
# COMPACT_ATOMS: atom_id res chain seq x y z
N MET A 1 -0.69 -16.62 11.34
CA MET A 1 -0.79 -15.43 10.49
C MET A 1 -2.21 -15.24 9.95
N TYR A 2 -2.80 -16.27 9.43
CA TYR A 2 -4.17 -16.19 8.90
C TYR A 2 -5.21 -15.93 9.99
N GLU A 3 -5.00 -16.47 11.17
CA GLU A 3 -5.92 -16.26 12.28
C GLU A 3 -6.02 -14.77 12.64
N ILE A 4 -4.91 -14.05 12.52
CA ILE A 4 -4.90 -12.61 12.79
C ILE A 4 -5.78 -11.88 11.78
N TYR A 5 -5.71 -12.28 10.53
CA TYR A 5 -6.54 -11.72 9.47
C TYR A 5 -8.02 -12.00 9.75
N ASP A 6 -8.32 -13.23 10.13
CA ASP A 6 -9.69 -13.63 10.41
C ASP A 6 -10.27 -12.88 11.60
N ILE A 7 -9.42 -12.46 12.52
CA ILE A 7 -9.86 -11.68 13.69
C ILE A 7 -10.23 -10.25 13.28
N PHE A 8 -9.47 -9.63 12.36
CA PHE A 8 -9.64 -8.23 12.02
C PHE A 8 -10.47 -7.99 10.77
N LYS A 9 -10.61 -8.99 9.90
CA LYS A 9 -11.37 -8.86 8.67
C LYS A 9 -12.24 -10.08 8.44
N SER A 10 -13.49 -9.83 8.05
CA SER A 10 -14.38 -10.91 7.62
C SER A 10 -13.94 -11.38 6.22
N SER A 11 -14.37 -12.58 5.83
CA SER A 11 -14.11 -13.11 4.50
C SER A 11 -14.65 -12.17 3.42
N GLU A 12 -15.80 -11.56 3.68
CA GLU A 12 -16.43 -10.62 2.76
C GLU A 12 -15.57 -9.37 2.57
N GLU A 13 -14.99 -8.85 3.64
CA GLU A 13 -14.11 -7.67 3.55
C GLU A 13 -12.84 -8.01 2.80
N ILE A 14 -12.28 -9.19 3.01
CA ILE A 14 -11.08 -9.64 2.30
C ILE A 14 -11.38 -9.75 0.80
N ASP A 15 -12.54 -10.34 0.45
CA ASP A 15 -12.96 -10.48 -0.94
C ASP A 15 -13.13 -9.11 -1.61
N LYS A 16 -13.74 -8.16 -0.91
CA LYS A 16 -13.90 -6.80 -1.43
C LYS A 16 -12.56 -6.15 -1.72
N THR A 17 -11.61 -6.32 -0.81
CA THR A 17 -10.27 -5.75 -0.97
C THR A 17 -9.56 -6.36 -2.18
N ILE A 18 -9.56 -7.69 -2.28
CA ILE A 18 -8.88 -8.41 -3.37
C ILE A 18 -9.48 -8.06 -4.73
N ASN A 19 -10.79 -7.85 -4.79
CA ASN A 19 -11.48 -7.54 -6.03
C ASN A 19 -11.59 -6.05 -6.32
N SER A 20 -11.00 -5.20 -5.49
CA SER A 20 -11.07 -3.77 -5.69
C SER A 20 -10.11 -3.30 -6.77
N GLU A 21 -10.40 -2.13 -7.34
CA GLU A 21 -9.52 -1.50 -8.31
C GLU A 21 -8.19 -1.07 -7.68
N GLN A 22 -8.21 -0.81 -6.38
CA GLN A 22 -7.03 -0.36 -5.63
C GLN A 22 -6.02 -1.47 -5.37
N PHE A 23 -6.48 -2.71 -5.30
CA PHE A 23 -5.64 -3.83 -4.87
C PHE A 23 -4.36 -4.00 -5.69
N PRO A 24 -4.40 -3.98 -7.04
CA PRO A 24 -3.17 -4.12 -7.83
C PRO A 24 -2.16 -3.00 -7.55
N TYR A 25 -2.65 -1.80 -7.31
CA TYR A 25 -1.78 -0.67 -7.00
C TYR A 25 -1.15 -0.81 -5.62
N SER A 26 -1.94 -1.26 -4.64
CA SER A 26 -1.44 -1.52 -3.30
C SER A 26 -0.33 -2.57 -3.32
N GLU A 27 -0.54 -3.67 -4.06
CA GLU A 27 0.48 -4.71 -4.22
C GLU A 27 1.74 -4.18 -4.87
N LYS A 28 1.60 -3.32 -5.86
CA LYS A 28 2.73 -2.72 -6.55
C LYS A 28 3.56 -1.85 -5.61
N ILE A 29 2.88 -1.07 -4.77
CA ILE A 29 3.54 -0.24 -3.76
C ILE A 29 4.33 -1.10 -2.78
N GLN A 30 3.73 -2.17 -2.29
CA GLN A 30 4.40 -3.12 -1.40
C GLN A 30 5.63 -3.74 -2.07
N GLY A 31 5.50 -4.09 -3.34
CA GLY A 31 6.59 -4.65 -4.12
C GLY A 31 7.78 -3.70 -4.21
N TYR A 32 7.52 -2.43 -4.45
CA TYR A 32 8.58 -1.42 -4.49
C TYR A 32 9.29 -1.30 -3.14
N ARG A 33 8.53 -1.30 -2.05
CA ARG A 33 9.12 -1.21 -0.71
C ARG A 33 10.01 -2.41 -0.43
N ILE A 34 9.51 -3.59 -0.70
CA ILE A 34 10.28 -4.83 -0.50
C ILE A 34 11.56 -4.80 -1.32
N ALA A 35 11.46 -4.38 -2.57
CA ALA A 35 12.62 -4.28 -3.45
C ALA A 35 13.64 -3.25 -2.96
N SER A 36 13.20 -2.22 -2.26
CA SER A 36 14.10 -1.19 -1.73
C SER A 36 14.84 -1.65 -0.48
N GLU A 37 14.40 -2.74 0.14
CA GLU A 37 14.95 -3.26 1.39
C GLU A 37 14.76 -2.32 2.58
N LEU A 38 13.86 -1.35 2.45
CA LEU A 38 13.53 -0.43 3.53
C LEU A 38 12.29 -0.92 4.27
N ASP A 39 12.19 -0.59 5.56
CA ASP A 39 10.95 -0.82 6.29
C ASP A 39 9.95 0.29 5.93
N PHE A 40 8.71 0.16 6.42
CA PHE A 40 7.67 1.12 6.05
C PHE A 40 7.95 2.53 6.59
N PHE A 41 8.66 2.64 7.73
CA PHE A 41 9.03 3.93 8.31
C PHE A 41 9.94 4.71 7.39
N ASP A 42 11.02 4.06 6.96
CA ASP A 42 12.02 4.70 6.12
C ASP A 42 11.48 4.97 4.72
N PHE A 43 10.67 4.05 4.20
CA PHE A 43 10.07 4.21 2.88
C PHE A 43 9.08 5.39 2.88
N ALA A 44 8.24 5.48 3.90
CA ALA A 44 7.30 6.60 4.05
C ALA A 44 8.06 7.93 4.13
N LYS A 45 9.14 7.95 4.88
CA LYS A 45 9.96 9.15 5.03
C LYS A 45 10.51 9.63 3.69
N LYS A 46 10.96 8.70 2.86
CA LYS A 46 11.45 9.03 1.52
C LYS A 46 10.37 9.67 0.66
N LEU A 47 9.12 9.29 0.88
CA LEU A 47 7.99 9.79 0.11
C LEU A 47 7.35 11.02 0.74
N ASN A 48 7.92 11.52 1.83
CA ASN A 48 7.37 12.66 2.59
C ASN A 48 5.98 12.37 3.14
N LEU A 49 5.76 11.13 3.53
CA LEU A 49 4.50 10.69 4.16
C LEU A 49 4.76 10.31 5.60
N THR A 50 3.74 10.45 6.44
CA THR A 50 3.82 9.85 7.76
C THR A 50 3.70 8.33 7.61
N PRO A 51 4.21 7.55 8.58
CA PRO A 51 4.05 6.09 8.51
C PRO A 51 2.59 5.66 8.41
N ASN A 52 1.70 6.33 9.14
CA ASN A 52 0.27 5.99 9.10
C ASN A 52 -0.33 6.24 7.73
N GLU A 53 0.00 7.36 7.09
CA GLU A 53 -0.47 7.65 5.74
C GLU A 53 0.00 6.61 4.75
N TYR A 54 1.26 6.21 4.85
CA TYR A 54 1.82 5.21 3.95
C TYR A 54 1.17 3.83 4.15
N LEU A 55 0.95 3.44 5.41
CA LEU A 55 0.35 2.15 5.71
C LEU A 55 -1.06 2.02 5.15
N ASP A 56 -1.81 3.13 5.06
CA ASP A 56 -3.13 3.12 4.45
C ASP A 56 -3.05 2.61 3.00
N TYR A 57 -2.02 3.01 2.28
CA TYR A 57 -1.81 2.51 0.91
C TYR A 57 -1.43 1.04 0.89
N GLU A 58 -0.56 0.60 1.80
CA GLU A 58 -0.16 -0.81 1.85
C GLU A 58 -1.29 -1.74 2.25
N TYR A 59 -2.17 -1.28 3.12
CA TYR A 59 -3.31 -2.08 3.57
C TYR A 59 -4.49 -2.00 2.60
N CYS A 60 -4.31 -1.32 1.49
CA CYS A 60 -5.33 -1.19 0.45
C CYS A 60 -6.61 -0.54 0.99
N ASP A 61 -6.46 0.67 1.53
CA ASP A 61 -7.60 1.44 2.02
C ASP A 61 -8.49 1.81 0.84
N LEU A 62 -9.72 1.31 0.82
CA LEU A 62 -10.65 1.55 -0.26
C LEU A 62 -11.24 2.96 -0.26
N ASN A 63 -11.01 3.72 0.80
CA ASN A 63 -11.41 5.13 0.85
C ASN A 63 -10.44 6.03 0.10
N ILE A 64 -9.26 5.51 -0.27
CA ILE A 64 -8.31 6.24 -1.09
C ILE A 64 -8.64 5.97 -2.55
N SER A 65 -8.73 7.02 -3.35
CA SER A 65 -9.06 6.87 -4.77
C SER A 65 -7.92 6.22 -5.56
N VAL A 66 -8.26 5.58 -6.68
CA VAL A 66 -7.27 5.01 -7.58
C VAL A 66 -6.29 6.07 -8.07
N GLU A 67 -6.76 7.29 -8.28
CA GLU A 67 -5.92 8.40 -8.72
C GLU A 67 -4.78 8.67 -7.73
N LYS A 68 -5.09 8.63 -6.44
CA LYS A 68 -4.08 8.83 -5.41
C LYS A 68 -3.06 7.71 -5.37
N TYR A 69 -3.50 6.46 -5.58
CA TYR A 69 -2.58 5.33 -5.70
C TYR A 69 -1.64 5.53 -6.88
N LYS A 70 -2.16 5.95 -8.01
CA LYS A 70 -1.35 6.19 -9.21
C LYS A 70 -0.34 7.31 -8.97
N GLU A 71 -0.74 8.37 -8.30
CA GLU A 71 0.15 9.48 -7.97
C GLU A 71 1.29 9.03 -7.08
N LEU A 72 0.99 8.21 -6.07
CA LEU A 72 2.02 7.70 -5.18
C LEU A 72 2.99 6.79 -5.93
N ILE A 73 2.49 5.94 -6.80
CA ILE A 73 3.33 5.07 -7.61
C ILE A 73 4.27 5.89 -8.50
N LYS A 74 3.77 6.96 -9.11
CA LYS A 74 4.61 7.86 -9.91
C LYS A 74 5.73 8.46 -9.07
N LYS A 75 5.40 8.87 -7.86
CA LYS A 75 6.37 9.44 -6.94
C LYS A 75 7.45 8.42 -6.56
N ILE A 76 7.04 7.19 -6.28
CA ILE A 76 7.95 6.10 -5.96
C ILE A 76 8.88 5.85 -7.15
N GLU A 77 8.34 5.74 -8.35
CA GLU A 77 9.11 5.49 -9.55
C GLU A 77 10.11 6.62 -9.83
N SER A 78 9.71 7.84 -9.54
CA SER A 78 10.60 9.00 -9.68
C SER A 78 11.78 8.91 -8.71
N GLU A 79 11.54 8.48 -7.48
CA GLU A 79 12.59 8.32 -6.48
C GLU A 79 13.55 7.18 -6.84
N ILE A 80 13.02 6.09 -7.38
CA ILE A 80 13.84 4.94 -7.77
C ILE A 80 14.78 5.29 -8.94
N LYS A 81 14.33 6.15 -9.85
CA LYS A 81 15.11 6.52 -11.05
C LYS A 81 16.22 7.53 -10.77
N LYS A 82 16.23 8.08 -9.58
CA LYS A 82 17.34 8.93 -9.18
C LYS A 82 18.55 8.06 -8.82
#